data_754d561e5b547330e795fa9831e21241
#
_entry.id   754d561e5b547330e795fa9831e21241
#
_cell.length_a   1.000
_cell.length_b   1.000
_cell.length_c   1.000
_cell.angle_alpha   90.00
_cell.angle_beta   90.00
_cell.angle_gamma   90.00
#
_symmetry.space_group_name_H-M   'P 1'
#
loop_
_entity.id
_entity.type
_entity.pdbx_description
1 polymer ?
#
loop_
_entity_poly.entity_id
_entity_poly.type
_entity_poly.pdbx_seq_one_letter_code
_entity_poly.pdbx_strand_id
1 'polypeptide(L)'
;MTSLTIKDLHVSVETDDGARPILRGVDLTIKSGETHALMGPNGSGKSTLAYAIAGHPRYDVTAGTITLDGEDVLDMSIDARARAGLFLAMQYPVEVPGVSVTNFLRTAATAVRGEAPKVRHWVKEVRETMDGLAMDPAFAERNVNEGFSGGEKKRSELLQLELLKPSIAVLDEIDSGLDVDALKVVSDGINRVRASGKTGVMLITHYTRILRYVQPDQVHVFAEGRIVERGGPELADCLLYTSPSPRDRS
;
A
#
# COMPACT_ATOMS: atom_id res chain seq x y z
N MET A 1 9.30 -10.37 14.91
CA MET A 1 9.34 -10.12 13.45
C MET A 1 7.94 -10.36 12.97
N THR A 2 7.23 -9.31 12.59
CA THR A 2 5.81 -9.40 12.19
C THR A 2 5.66 -10.08 10.84
N SER A 3 4.64 -10.92 10.68
CA SER A 3 4.36 -11.66 9.46
C SER A 3 2.88 -11.60 9.11
N LEU A 4 2.58 -11.09 7.91
CA LEU A 4 1.27 -11.22 7.28
C LEU A 4 1.26 -12.52 6.46
N THR A 5 0.35 -13.44 6.78
CA THR A 5 0.22 -14.71 6.06
C THR A 5 -1.19 -14.84 5.49
N ILE A 6 -1.27 -15.09 4.21
CA ILE A 6 -2.51 -15.32 3.45
C ILE A 6 -2.47 -16.74 2.91
N LYS A 7 -3.54 -17.52 3.14
CA LYS A 7 -3.63 -18.92 2.71
C LYS A 7 -4.95 -19.16 2.00
N ASP A 8 -4.88 -19.69 0.79
CA ASP A 8 -6.00 -20.10 -0.05
C ASP A 8 -7.14 -19.07 -0.07
N LEU A 9 -6.79 -17.77 -0.22
CA LEU A 9 -7.73 -16.67 -0.10
C LEU A 9 -8.63 -16.58 -1.34
N HIS A 10 -9.93 -16.65 -1.12
CA HIS A 10 -10.98 -16.44 -2.12
C HIS A 10 -11.80 -15.22 -1.75
N VAL A 11 -12.04 -14.34 -2.72
CA VAL A 11 -12.78 -13.08 -2.51
C VAL A 11 -13.75 -12.86 -3.66
N SER A 12 -14.97 -12.47 -3.32
CA SER A 12 -16.01 -12.07 -4.25
C SER A 12 -16.38 -10.59 -4.09
N VAL A 13 -16.99 -10.02 -5.10
CA VAL A 13 -17.65 -8.73 -5.07
C VAL A 13 -19.10 -8.89 -5.49
N GLU A 14 -20.02 -8.26 -4.75
CA GLU A 14 -21.43 -8.21 -5.16
C GLU A 14 -21.61 -7.29 -6.36
N THR A 15 -22.32 -7.78 -7.37
CA THR A 15 -22.68 -7.07 -8.59
C THR A 15 -24.18 -7.20 -8.82
N ASP A 16 -24.75 -6.43 -9.74
CA ASP A 16 -26.18 -6.52 -10.11
C ASP A 16 -26.56 -7.92 -10.60
N ASP A 17 -25.59 -8.66 -11.16
CA ASP A 17 -25.76 -10.03 -11.66
C ASP A 17 -25.43 -11.12 -10.61
N GLY A 18 -25.18 -10.72 -9.34
CA GLY A 18 -24.83 -11.61 -8.23
C GLY A 18 -23.34 -11.56 -7.85
N ALA A 19 -22.94 -12.44 -6.93
CA ALA A 19 -21.57 -12.51 -6.42
C ALA A 19 -20.58 -12.96 -7.50
N ARG A 20 -19.61 -12.12 -7.83
CA ARG A 20 -18.57 -12.41 -8.81
C ARG A 20 -17.24 -12.73 -8.11
N PRO A 21 -16.68 -13.94 -8.28
CA PRO A 21 -15.37 -14.29 -7.71
C PRO A 21 -14.24 -13.55 -8.42
N ILE A 22 -13.40 -12.87 -7.62
CA ILE A 22 -12.23 -12.11 -8.08
C ILE A 22 -10.93 -12.80 -7.70
N LEU A 23 -10.75 -13.18 -6.41
CA LEU A 23 -9.60 -13.95 -5.96
C LEU A 23 -9.97 -15.43 -5.87
N ARG A 24 -9.03 -16.29 -6.25
CA ARG A 24 -9.29 -17.72 -6.50
C ARG A 24 -8.21 -18.62 -5.91
N GLY A 25 -7.94 -18.46 -4.60
CA GLY A 25 -6.90 -19.21 -3.90
C GLY A 25 -5.54 -18.50 -3.97
N VAL A 26 -5.42 -17.40 -3.23
CA VAL A 26 -4.16 -16.64 -3.13
C VAL A 26 -3.40 -17.08 -1.89
N ASP A 27 -2.15 -17.48 -2.09
CA ASP A 27 -1.18 -17.73 -1.02
C ASP A 27 -0.09 -16.68 -1.06
N LEU A 28 0.20 -16.01 0.07
CA LEU A 28 1.25 -15.00 0.16
C LEU A 28 1.69 -14.87 1.62
N THR A 29 3.00 -14.72 1.85
CA THR A 29 3.54 -14.38 3.16
C THR A 29 4.52 -13.24 3.01
N ILE A 30 4.36 -12.19 3.82
CA ILE A 30 5.23 -11.01 3.86
C ILE A 30 5.68 -10.80 5.29
N LYS A 31 6.98 -10.67 5.52
CA LYS A 31 7.56 -10.39 6.84
C LYS A 31 8.02 -8.94 6.94
N SER A 32 8.04 -8.42 8.17
CA SER A 32 8.65 -7.11 8.40
C SER A 32 10.09 -7.10 7.90
N GLY A 33 10.46 -6.02 7.19
CA GLY A 33 11.75 -5.85 6.53
C GLY A 33 11.82 -6.38 5.10
N GLU A 34 10.87 -7.22 4.66
CA GLU A 34 10.80 -7.70 3.27
C GLU A 34 10.01 -6.73 2.39
N THR A 35 10.36 -6.66 1.11
CA THR A 35 9.62 -5.92 0.09
C THR A 35 9.20 -6.88 -1.01
N HIS A 36 7.92 -7.01 -1.21
CA HIS A 36 7.32 -7.84 -2.24
C HIS A 36 6.67 -6.96 -3.31
N ALA A 37 7.01 -7.19 -4.57
CA ALA A 37 6.31 -6.57 -5.70
C ALA A 37 5.22 -7.51 -6.21
N LEU A 38 4.00 -7.01 -6.32
CA LEU A 38 2.87 -7.71 -6.91
C LEU A 38 2.56 -7.08 -8.27
N MET A 39 2.85 -7.79 -9.33
CA MET A 39 2.74 -7.33 -10.72
C MET A 39 1.71 -8.14 -11.51
N GLY A 40 1.18 -7.54 -12.56
CA GLY A 40 0.22 -8.22 -13.44
C GLY A 40 -0.69 -7.24 -14.17
N PRO A 41 -1.49 -7.71 -15.14
CA PRO A 41 -2.37 -6.86 -15.92
C PRO A 41 -3.47 -6.20 -15.08
N ASN A 42 -4.04 -5.10 -15.62
CA ASN A 42 -5.20 -4.46 -15.00
C ASN A 42 -6.38 -5.43 -14.95
N GLY A 43 -7.15 -5.36 -13.85
CA GLY A 43 -8.28 -6.27 -13.64
C GLY A 43 -7.92 -7.68 -13.18
N SER A 44 -6.64 -8.00 -12.93
CA SER A 44 -6.23 -9.33 -12.44
C SER A 44 -6.62 -9.61 -10.98
N GLY A 45 -6.99 -8.58 -10.18
CA GLY A 45 -7.40 -8.71 -8.78
C GLY A 45 -6.40 -8.18 -7.75
N LYS A 46 -5.31 -7.52 -8.15
CA LYS A 46 -4.28 -6.98 -7.24
C LYS A 46 -4.85 -6.01 -6.19
N SER A 47 -5.60 -5.00 -6.63
CA SER A 47 -6.25 -4.05 -5.72
C SER A 47 -7.33 -4.71 -4.87
N THR A 48 -8.02 -5.77 -5.39
CA THR A 48 -8.94 -6.57 -4.60
C THR A 48 -8.23 -7.24 -3.42
N LEU A 49 -7.02 -7.77 -3.64
CA LEU A 49 -6.20 -8.33 -2.56
C LEU A 49 -5.85 -7.26 -1.51
N ALA A 50 -5.43 -6.07 -1.95
CA ALA A 50 -5.12 -4.95 -1.06
C ALA A 50 -6.34 -4.55 -0.19
N TYR A 51 -7.50 -4.41 -0.82
CA TYR A 51 -8.74 -4.05 -0.14
C TYR A 51 -9.26 -5.16 0.79
N ALA A 52 -9.11 -6.43 0.42
CA ALA A 52 -9.46 -7.56 1.28
C ALA A 52 -8.60 -7.60 2.55
N ILE A 53 -7.28 -7.36 2.43
CA ILE A 53 -6.37 -7.23 3.59
C ILE A 53 -6.81 -6.07 4.49
N ALA A 54 -7.17 -4.93 3.91
CA ALA A 54 -7.61 -3.75 4.65
C ALA A 54 -9.03 -3.87 5.24
N GLY A 55 -9.83 -4.86 4.82
CA GLY A 55 -11.20 -5.08 5.30
C GLY A 55 -12.24 -4.18 4.65
N HIS A 56 -12.04 -3.80 3.39
CA HIS A 56 -12.99 -2.94 2.68
C HIS A 56 -14.34 -3.66 2.47
N PRO A 57 -15.49 -3.06 2.88
CA PRO A 57 -16.79 -3.74 2.99
C PRO A 57 -17.41 -4.18 1.65
N ARG A 58 -16.85 -3.74 0.53
CA ARG A 58 -17.29 -4.15 -0.81
C ARG A 58 -16.86 -5.58 -1.18
N TYR A 59 -15.87 -6.12 -0.49
CA TYR A 59 -15.23 -7.38 -0.85
C TYR A 59 -15.46 -8.42 0.22
N ASP A 60 -16.12 -9.52 -0.14
CA ASP A 60 -16.45 -10.63 0.74
C ASP A 60 -15.41 -11.73 0.62
N VAL A 61 -14.78 -12.06 1.73
CA VAL A 61 -13.88 -13.23 1.82
C VAL A 61 -14.75 -14.48 1.94
N THR A 62 -14.74 -15.30 0.88
CA THR A 62 -15.60 -16.50 0.78
C THR A 62 -14.90 -17.76 1.27
N ALA A 63 -13.56 -17.79 1.27
CA ALA A 63 -12.75 -18.87 1.81
C ALA A 63 -11.29 -18.42 2.03
N GLY A 64 -10.54 -19.22 2.77
CA GLY A 64 -9.14 -18.96 3.11
C GLY A 64 -8.98 -18.14 4.38
N THR A 65 -7.74 -17.73 4.68
CA THR A 65 -7.41 -16.99 5.90
C THR A 65 -6.43 -15.87 5.63
N ILE A 66 -6.51 -14.81 6.43
CA ILE A 66 -5.51 -13.74 6.52
C ILE A 66 -5.11 -13.63 8.00
N THR A 67 -3.85 -13.87 8.31
CA THR A 67 -3.35 -13.76 9.69
C THR A 67 -2.19 -12.77 9.78
N LEU A 68 -2.15 -12.00 10.87
CA LEU A 68 -1.04 -11.13 11.25
C LEU A 68 -0.44 -11.64 12.56
N ASP A 69 0.80 -12.13 12.52
CA ASP A 69 1.46 -12.81 13.65
C ASP A 69 0.64 -13.96 14.25
N GLY A 70 -0.16 -14.64 13.42
CA GLY A 70 -1.03 -15.76 13.81
C GLY A 70 -2.42 -15.35 14.29
N GLU A 71 -2.70 -14.08 14.51
CA GLU A 71 -4.04 -13.57 14.81
C GLU A 71 -4.87 -13.40 13.52
N ASP A 72 -6.13 -13.82 13.56
CA ASP A 72 -7.02 -13.70 12.40
C ASP A 72 -7.38 -12.24 12.14
N VAL A 73 -7.05 -11.77 10.94
CA VAL A 73 -7.33 -10.40 10.50
C VAL A 73 -8.79 -10.26 10.03
N LEU A 74 -9.41 -11.35 9.58
CA LEU A 74 -10.78 -11.31 9.03
C LEU A 74 -11.82 -10.93 10.08
N ASP A 75 -11.60 -11.32 11.34
CA ASP A 75 -12.46 -10.98 12.47
C ASP A 75 -12.26 -9.54 12.99
N MET A 76 -11.20 -8.85 12.51
CA MET A 76 -10.88 -7.49 12.95
C MET A 76 -11.69 -6.43 12.17
N SER A 77 -12.20 -5.43 12.86
CA SER A 77 -12.70 -4.20 12.23
C SER A 77 -11.57 -3.45 11.50
N ILE A 78 -11.92 -2.58 10.54
CA ILE A 78 -10.94 -1.81 9.73
C ILE A 78 -9.95 -1.05 10.63
N ASP A 79 -10.47 -0.38 11.66
CA ASP A 79 -9.65 0.37 12.61
C ASP A 79 -8.80 -0.53 13.52
N ALA A 80 -9.27 -1.74 13.86
CA ALA A 80 -8.49 -2.73 14.59
C ALA A 80 -7.32 -3.24 13.75
N ARG A 81 -7.53 -3.51 12.44
CA ARG A 81 -6.46 -3.87 11.50
C ARG A 81 -5.38 -2.79 11.43
N ALA A 82 -5.79 -1.51 11.35
CA ALA A 82 -4.84 -0.39 11.34
C ALA A 82 -4.04 -0.30 12.66
N ARG A 83 -4.69 -0.48 13.82
CA ARG A 83 -4.01 -0.53 15.13
C ARG A 83 -3.09 -1.74 15.28
N ALA A 84 -3.44 -2.86 14.66
CA ALA A 84 -2.57 -4.05 14.62
C ALA A 84 -1.33 -3.85 13.74
N GLY A 85 -1.27 -2.76 12.97
CA GLY A 85 -0.11 -2.39 12.17
C GLY A 85 -0.25 -2.66 10.67
N LEU A 86 -1.47 -2.83 10.15
CA LEU A 86 -1.73 -2.87 8.73
C LEU A 86 -1.96 -1.46 8.18
N PHE A 87 -1.37 -1.14 7.03
CA PHE A 87 -1.52 0.13 6.33
C PHE A 87 -1.82 -0.11 4.86
N LEU A 88 -2.76 0.65 4.32
CA LEU A 88 -3.06 0.67 2.89
C LEU A 88 -2.91 2.09 2.34
N ALA A 89 -1.96 2.29 1.41
CA ALA A 89 -1.97 3.45 0.53
C ALA A 89 -2.88 3.14 -0.66
N MET A 90 -3.96 3.90 -0.79
CA MET A 90 -4.99 3.65 -1.80
C MET A 90 -4.60 4.21 -3.16
N GLN A 91 -5.04 3.55 -4.23
CA GLN A 91 -4.90 4.06 -5.60
C GLN A 91 -5.54 5.45 -5.73
N TYR A 92 -6.72 5.64 -5.14
CA TYR A 92 -7.48 6.90 -5.13
C TYR A 92 -7.78 7.34 -3.68
N PRO A 93 -6.88 8.12 -3.05
CA PRO A 93 -7.10 8.60 -1.68
C PRO A 93 -8.33 9.51 -1.57
N VAL A 94 -9.14 9.28 -0.52
CA VAL A 94 -10.37 10.02 -0.26
C VAL A 94 -10.06 11.40 0.30
N GLU A 95 -10.85 12.40 -0.07
CA GLU A 95 -10.80 13.75 0.50
C GLU A 95 -11.59 13.80 1.81
N VAL A 96 -11.05 14.49 2.83
CA VAL A 96 -11.72 14.67 4.12
C VAL A 96 -11.82 16.17 4.41
N PRO A 97 -12.90 16.83 3.93
CA PRO A 97 -13.10 18.26 4.14
C PRO A 97 -13.21 18.63 5.62
N GLY A 98 -12.62 19.76 5.99
CA GLY A 98 -12.68 20.28 7.36
C GLY A 98 -11.72 19.62 8.36
N VAL A 99 -10.93 18.65 7.93
CA VAL A 99 -9.91 17.99 8.78
C VAL A 99 -8.52 18.28 8.23
N SER A 100 -7.69 19.06 8.95
CA SER A 100 -6.31 19.32 8.50
C SER A 100 -5.44 18.08 8.56
N VAL A 101 -4.45 18.00 7.66
CA VAL A 101 -3.47 16.92 7.60
C VAL A 101 -2.81 16.70 8.97
N THR A 102 -2.37 17.75 9.65
CA THR A 102 -1.75 17.66 10.98
C THR A 102 -2.68 17.03 12.01
N ASN A 103 -3.96 17.43 12.06
CA ASN A 103 -4.91 16.91 13.03
C ASN A 103 -5.26 15.45 12.73
N PHE A 104 -5.48 15.12 11.46
CA PHE A 104 -5.72 13.75 11.02
C PHE A 104 -4.57 12.83 11.43
N LEU A 105 -3.34 13.19 11.05
CA LEU A 105 -2.14 12.40 11.35
C LEU A 105 -1.90 12.23 12.84
N ARG A 106 -2.12 13.29 13.65
CA ARG A 106 -1.96 13.21 15.10
C ARG A 106 -2.99 12.26 15.73
N THR A 107 -4.23 12.31 15.26
CA THR A 107 -5.32 11.42 15.71
C THR A 107 -5.00 9.98 15.34
N ALA A 108 -4.59 9.72 14.10
CA ALA A 108 -4.18 8.40 13.64
C ALA A 108 -2.97 7.86 14.43
N ALA A 109 -1.94 8.69 14.62
CA ALA A 109 -0.76 8.32 15.42
C ALA A 109 -1.14 8.02 16.88
N THR A 110 -2.09 8.76 17.47
CA THR A 110 -2.59 8.47 18.82
C THR A 110 -3.27 7.10 18.89
N ALA A 111 -4.10 6.78 17.89
CA ALA A 111 -4.80 5.50 17.84
C ALA A 111 -3.84 4.31 17.67
N VAL A 112 -2.80 4.46 16.82
CA VAL A 112 -1.81 3.40 16.57
C VAL A 112 -0.81 3.25 17.72
N ARG A 113 -0.36 4.37 18.33
CA ARG A 113 0.66 4.36 19.41
C ARG A 113 0.05 4.12 20.80
N GLY A 114 -1.28 4.20 20.95
CA GLY A 114 -1.98 4.10 22.22
C GLY A 114 -1.90 5.36 23.11
N GLU A 115 -1.07 6.35 22.72
CA GLU A 115 -0.91 7.63 23.43
C GLU A 115 -0.71 8.79 22.44
N ALA A 116 -1.16 9.97 22.83
CA ALA A 116 -1.00 11.17 22.01
C ALA A 116 0.47 11.61 21.95
N PRO A 117 1.04 11.83 20.75
CA PRO A 117 2.39 12.37 20.65
C PRO A 117 2.49 13.76 21.31
N LYS A 118 3.62 14.03 21.99
CA LYS A 118 3.90 15.36 22.58
C LYS A 118 3.95 16.40 21.46
N VAL A 119 3.16 17.46 21.54
CA VAL A 119 2.94 18.44 20.46
C VAL A 119 4.24 18.94 19.84
N ARG A 120 5.22 19.34 20.67
CA ARG A 120 6.51 19.88 20.19
C ARG A 120 7.30 18.85 19.36
N HIS A 121 7.31 17.59 19.79
CA HIS A 121 8.01 16.52 19.07
C HIS A 121 7.25 16.14 17.81
N TRP A 122 5.92 16.12 17.88
CA TRP A 122 5.05 15.82 16.76
C TRP A 122 5.22 16.83 15.61
N VAL A 123 5.14 18.12 15.90
CA VAL A 123 5.33 19.18 14.89
C VAL A 123 6.70 19.07 14.22
N LYS A 124 7.74 18.74 14.99
CA LYS A 124 9.08 18.52 14.44
C LYS A 124 9.11 17.27 13.55
N GLU A 125 8.58 16.14 14.02
CA GLU A 125 8.54 14.86 13.27
C GLU A 125 7.79 15.04 11.94
N VAL A 126 6.61 15.68 11.95
CA VAL A 126 5.82 15.97 10.74
C VAL A 126 6.63 16.83 9.76
N ARG A 127 7.24 17.94 10.24
CA ARG A 127 8.01 18.85 9.38
C ARG A 127 9.21 18.15 8.74
N GLU A 128 9.99 17.40 9.51
CA GLU A 128 11.16 16.66 9.00
C GLU A 128 10.76 15.61 7.96
N THR A 129 9.62 14.92 8.17
CA THR A 129 9.11 13.95 7.21
C THR A 129 8.61 14.65 5.93
N MET A 130 7.91 15.78 6.05
CA MET A 130 7.48 16.58 4.90
C MET A 130 8.65 17.09 4.07
N ASP A 131 9.71 17.58 4.73
CA ASP A 131 10.93 18.02 4.05
C ASP A 131 11.56 16.86 3.25
N GLY A 132 11.62 15.67 3.84
CA GLY A 132 12.12 14.46 3.18
C GLY A 132 11.28 14.01 1.98
N LEU A 133 10.02 14.41 1.90
CA LEU A 133 9.09 14.13 0.82
C LEU A 133 8.92 15.31 -0.17
N ALA A 134 9.77 16.35 -0.04
CA ALA A 134 9.68 17.59 -0.82
C ALA A 134 8.24 18.18 -0.82
N MET A 135 7.60 18.19 0.35
CA MET A 135 6.27 18.77 0.56
C MET A 135 6.40 20.15 1.19
N ASP A 136 5.63 21.12 0.67
CA ASP A 136 5.52 22.43 1.29
C ASP A 136 4.92 22.30 2.71
N PRO A 137 5.55 22.89 3.76
CA PRO A 137 5.00 22.87 5.12
C PRO A 137 3.56 23.39 5.25
N ALA A 138 3.11 24.25 4.32
CA ALA A 138 1.74 24.74 4.30
C ALA A 138 0.69 23.61 4.12
N PHE A 139 1.07 22.45 3.56
CA PHE A 139 0.19 21.28 3.47
C PHE A 139 -0.27 20.74 4.82
N ALA A 140 0.50 20.96 5.89
CA ALA A 140 0.13 20.52 7.23
C ALA A 140 -1.22 21.10 7.69
N GLU A 141 -1.55 22.32 7.26
CA GLU A 141 -2.79 23.02 7.64
C GLU A 141 -3.91 22.87 6.62
N ARG A 142 -3.64 22.28 5.44
CA ARG A 142 -4.68 22.01 4.44
C ARG A 142 -5.51 20.79 4.84
N ASN A 143 -6.74 20.74 4.35
CA ASN A 143 -7.60 19.57 4.55
C ASN A 143 -7.04 18.34 3.81
N VAL A 144 -7.23 17.16 4.40
CA VAL A 144 -6.69 15.89 3.87
C VAL A 144 -7.17 15.67 2.44
N ASN A 145 -6.21 15.64 1.51
CA ASN A 145 -6.37 15.36 0.09
C ASN A 145 -7.27 16.36 -0.70
N GLU A 146 -7.86 17.37 -0.03
CA GLU A 146 -8.75 18.34 -0.68
C GLU A 146 -7.96 19.24 -1.62
N GLY A 147 -8.29 19.16 -2.93
CA GLY A 147 -7.61 19.92 -3.96
C GLY A 147 -6.14 19.59 -4.15
N PHE A 148 -5.68 18.41 -3.70
CA PHE A 148 -4.33 17.94 -3.96
C PHE A 148 -4.21 17.40 -5.38
N SER A 149 -3.11 17.73 -6.05
CA SER A 149 -2.71 17.05 -7.29
C SER A 149 -2.43 15.56 -7.05
N GLY A 150 -2.39 14.76 -8.11
CA GLY A 150 -2.08 13.33 -8.00
C GLY A 150 -0.76 13.06 -7.27
N GLY A 151 0.29 13.81 -7.59
CA GLY A 151 1.60 13.68 -6.95
C GLY A 151 1.59 14.10 -5.47
N GLU A 152 0.82 15.14 -5.12
CA GLU A 152 0.66 15.57 -3.72
C GLU A 152 -0.13 14.54 -2.90
N LYS A 153 -1.16 13.92 -3.47
CA LYS A 153 -1.91 12.83 -2.83
C LYS A 153 -0.97 11.64 -2.53
N LYS A 154 -0.10 11.24 -3.46
CA LYS A 154 0.86 10.15 -3.25
C LYS A 154 1.92 10.48 -2.20
N ARG A 155 2.44 11.72 -2.17
CA ARG A 155 3.33 12.16 -1.08
C ARG A 155 2.61 12.20 0.27
N SER A 156 1.34 12.59 0.32
CA SER A 156 0.51 12.56 1.53
C SER A 156 0.33 11.13 2.06
N GLU A 157 0.17 10.13 1.19
CA GLU A 157 0.15 8.71 1.56
C GLU A 157 1.50 8.27 2.17
N LEU A 158 2.62 8.70 1.57
CA LEU A 158 3.96 8.42 2.12
C LEU A 158 4.21 9.11 3.46
N LEU A 159 3.72 10.34 3.63
CA LEU A 159 3.78 11.06 4.91
C LEU A 159 3.07 10.26 6.01
N GLN A 160 1.88 9.72 5.72
CA GLN A 160 1.15 8.83 6.62
C GLN A 160 1.98 7.57 6.94
N LEU A 161 2.50 6.90 5.92
CA LEU A 161 3.31 5.69 6.06
C LEU A 161 4.53 5.91 6.97
N GLU A 162 5.31 6.97 6.73
CA GLU A 162 6.51 7.28 7.51
C GLU A 162 6.20 7.66 8.96
N LEU A 163 5.10 8.37 9.21
CA LEU A 163 4.70 8.79 10.56
C LEU A 163 4.02 7.70 11.37
N LEU A 164 3.20 6.86 10.74
CA LEU A 164 2.47 5.79 11.41
C LEU A 164 3.32 4.54 11.66
N LYS A 165 4.36 4.31 10.85
CA LYS A 165 5.33 3.21 10.98
C LYS A 165 4.66 1.84 11.14
N PRO A 166 3.80 1.43 10.19
CA PRO A 166 3.07 0.16 10.29
C PRO A 166 4.02 -1.04 10.23
N SER A 167 3.54 -2.19 10.69
CA SER A 167 4.27 -3.46 10.57
C SER A 167 4.24 -4.01 9.13
N ILE A 168 3.09 -3.83 8.46
CA ILE A 168 2.89 -4.22 7.04
C ILE A 168 2.24 -3.05 6.30
N ALA A 169 2.82 -2.64 5.20
CA ALA A 169 2.31 -1.62 4.30
C ALA A 169 1.98 -2.19 2.93
N VAL A 170 0.73 -1.99 2.50
CA VAL A 170 0.28 -2.30 1.14
C VAL A 170 0.20 -0.98 0.37
N LEU A 171 0.96 -0.86 -0.72
CA LEU A 171 1.05 0.34 -1.54
C LEU A 171 0.44 0.04 -2.91
N ASP A 172 -0.83 0.48 -3.12
CA ASP A 172 -1.56 0.18 -4.35
C ASP A 172 -1.36 1.29 -5.38
N GLU A 173 -0.58 0.98 -6.42
CA GLU A 173 -0.25 1.87 -7.55
C GLU A 173 0.24 3.27 -7.11
N ILE A 174 1.11 3.30 -6.08
CA ILE A 174 1.68 4.54 -5.53
C ILE A 174 2.49 5.33 -6.57
N ASP A 175 2.96 4.68 -7.61
CA ASP A 175 3.77 5.23 -8.71
C ASP A 175 2.93 5.71 -9.91
N SER A 176 1.61 5.49 -9.90
CA SER A 176 0.73 5.84 -11.00
C SER A 176 0.62 7.37 -11.18
N GLY A 177 0.80 7.84 -12.43
CA GLY A 177 0.66 9.26 -12.78
C GLY A 177 1.79 10.17 -12.31
N LEU A 178 2.87 9.62 -11.74
CA LEU A 178 4.02 10.41 -11.31
C LEU A 178 5.00 10.67 -12.48
N ASP A 179 5.56 11.88 -12.51
CA ASP A 179 6.76 12.17 -13.29
C ASP A 179 8.01 11.54 -12.64
N VAL A 180 9.17 11.68 -13.29
CA VAL A 180 10.41 11.06 -12.84
C VAL A 180 10.88 11.59 -11.49
N ASP A 181 10.73 12.89 -11.25
CA ASP A 181 11.19 13.53 -10.01
C ASP A 181 10.28 13.14 -8.83
N ALA A 182 8.96 13.17 -9.01
CA ALA A 182 8.02 12.73 -7.99
C ALA A 182 8.17 11.22 -7.69
N LEU A 183 8.43 10.40 -8.74
CA LEU A 183 8.69 8.97 -8.57
C LEU A 183 9.93 8.73 -7.71
N LYS A 184 11.00 9.49 -7.92
CA LYS A 184 12.22 9.39 -7.11
C LYS A 184 11.95 9.74 -5.64
N VAL A 185 11.26 10.85 -5.37
CA VAL A 185 10.90 11.26 -4.00
C VAL A 185 10.07 10.19 -3.30
N VAL A 186 9.07 9.63 -3.99
CA VAL A 186 8.22 8.53 -3.47
C VAL A 186 9.07 7.29 -3.20
N SER A 187 9.94 6.92 -4.12
CA SER A 187 10.82 5.75 -3.96
C SER A 187 11.80 5.93 -2.80
N ASP A 188 12.37 7.11 -2.62
CA ASP A 188 13.25 7.42 -1.49
C ASP A 188 12.49 7.32 -0.15
N GLY A 189 11.22 7.75 -0.09
CA GLY A 189 10.35 7.57 1.07
C GLY A 189 10.14 6.09 1.41
N ILE A 190 9.79 5.26 0.41
CA ILE A 190 9.64 3.81 0.58
C ILE A 190 10.95 3.18 1.08
N ASN A 191 12.09 3.58 0.52
CA ASN A 191 13.40 3.07 0.93
C ASN A 191 13.77 3.46 2.37
N ARG A 192 13.39 4.67 2.85
CA ARG A 192 13.56 5.05 4.26
C ARG A 192 12.76 4.13 5.19
N VAL A 193 11.51 3.82 4.84
CA VAL A 193 10.66 2.90 5.60
C VAL A 193 11.29 1.49 5.63
N ARG A 194 11.73 0.98 4.48
CA ARG A 194 12.44 -0.32 4.37
C ARG A 194 13.70 -0.38 5.23
N ALA A 195 14.52 0.66 5.18
CA ALA A 195 15.78 0.73 5.92
C ALA A 195 15.60 0.57 7.43
N SER A 196 14.41 0.84 7.97
CA SER A 196 14.07 0.58 9.38
C SER A 196 14.08 -0.91 9.74
N GLY A 197 13.88 -1.79 8.76
CA GLY A 197 13.73 -3.25 8.94
C GLY A 197 12.47 -3.67 9.70
N LYS A 198 11.58 -2.73 10.02
CA LYS A 198 10.39 -2.97 10.86
C LYS A 198 9.10 -3.13 10.07
N THR A 199 9.05 -2.60 8.85
CA THR A 199 7.88 -2.62 7.99
C THR A 199 8.09 -3.60 6.83
N GLY A 200 7.19 -4.55 6.65
CA GLY A 200 7.07 -5.33 5.41
C GLY A 200 6.27 -4.53 4.38
N VAL A 201 6.73 -4.50 3.13
CA VAL A 201 6.10 -3.70 2.07
C VAL A 201 5.58 -4.61 0.97
N MET A 202 4.29 -4.50 0.64
CA MET A 202 3.71 -5.04 -0.59
C MET A 202 3.48 -3.90 -1.57
N LEU A 203 4.27 -3.84 -2.62
CA LEU A 203 4.17 -2.84 -3.68
C LEU A 203 3.38 -3.43 -4.84
N ILE A 204 2.16 -2.93 -5.05
CA ILE A 204 1.33 -3.28 -6.21
C ILE A 204 1.62 -2.27 -7.30
N THR A 205 2.10 -2.75 -8.44
CA THR A 205 2.36 -1.90 -9.60
C THR A 205 2.23 -2.69 -10.91
N HIS A 206 1.89 -2.03 -11.97
CA HIS A 206 1.96 -2.54 -13.34
C HIS A 206 3.12 -1.90 -14.13
N TYR A 207 3.89 -1.01 -13.48
CA TYR A 207 5.06 -0.37 -14.06
C TYR A 207 6.35 -0.86 -13.40
N THR A 208 7.30 -1.28 -14.20
CA THR A 208 8.61 -1.71 -13.70
C THR A 208 9.52 -0.54 -13.34
N ARG A 209 9.18 0.69 -13.74
CA ARG A 209 10.03 1.87 -13.51
C ARG A 209 10.30 2.15 -12.02
N ILE A 210 9.32 1.91 -11.11
CA ILE A 210 9.53 2.09 -9.67
C ILE A 210 10.51 1.05 -9.12
N LEU A 211 10.54 -0.17 -9.69
CA LEU A 211 11.41 -1.24 -9.23
C LEU A 211 12.89 -0.98 -9.51
N ARG A 212 13.21 0.01 -10.35
CA ARG A 212 14.59 0.50 -10.54
C ARG A 212 15.10 1.29 -9.33
N TYR A 213 14.20 1.86 -8.53
CA TYR A 213 14.52 2.66 -7.34
C TYR A 213 14.23 1.90 -6.04
N VAL A 214 13.20 1.04 -6.04
CA VAL A 214 12.80 0.20 -4.91
C VAL A 214 12.98 -1.25 -5.33
N GLN A 215 14.13 -1.85 -4.99
CA GLN A 215 14.39 -3.25 -5.33
C GLN A 215 13.58 -4.17 -4.41
N PRO A 216 12.67 -5.01 -4.95
CA PRO A 216 11.95 -5.98 -4.16
C PRO A 216 12.83 -7.17 -3.79
N ASP A 217 12.55 -7.82 -2.66
CA ASP A 217 13.15 -9.10 -2.29
C ASP A 217 12.48 -10.26 -3.05
N GLN A 218 11.17 -10.12 -3.35
CA GLN A 218 10.39 -11.07 -4.13
C GLN A 218 9.45 -10.36 -5.10
N VAL A 219 9.22 -10.99 -6.24
CA VAL A 219 8.27 -10.54 -7.27
C VAL A 219 7.24 -11.64 -7.47
N HIS A 220 5.96 -11.25 -7.47
CA HIS A 220 4.83 -12.13 -7.71
C HIS A 220 4.08 -11.66 -8.95
N VAL A 221 3.87 -12.57 -9.89
CA VAL A 221 3.04 -12.32 -11.07
C VAL A 221 1.60 -12.72 -10.76
N PHE A 222 0.70 -11.77 -10.89
CA PHE A 222 -0.71 -11.93 -10.55
C PHE A 222 -1.56 -11.94 -11.83
N ALA A 223 -2.31 -13.02 -12.05
CA ALA A 223 -3.22 -13.16 -13.18
C ALA A 223 -4.48 -13.92 -12.76
N GLU A 224 -5.64 -13.50 -13.26
CA GLU A 224 -6.93 -14.16 -13.07
C GLU A 224 -7.26 -14.51 -11.61
N GLY A 225 -6.91 -13.61 -10.69
CA GLY A 225 -7.17 -13.77 -9.26
C GLY A 225 -6.22 -14.71 -8.52
N ARG A 226 -5.05 -15.03 -9.09
CA ARG A 226 -4.05 -15.95 -8.52
C ARG A 226 -2.63 -15.41 -8.67
N ILE A 227 -1.72 -15.85 -7.82
CA ILE A 227 -0.27 -15.74 -8.05
C ILE A 227 0.13 -16.92 -8.94
N VAL A 228 0.51 -16.63 -10.19
CA VAL A 228 0.86 -17.64 -11.20
C VAL A 228 2.36 -17.91 -11.24
N GLU A 229 3.18 -16.97 -10.79
CA GLU A 229 4.64 -17.11 -10.78
C GLU A 229 5.23 -16.33 -9.60
N ARG A 230 6.37 -16.79 -9.08
CA ARG A 230 7.13 -16.15 -8.00
C ARG A 230 8.61 -16.24 -8.33
N GLY A 231 9.35 -15.17 -8.06
CA GLY A 231 10.79 -15.12 -8.29
C GLY A 231 11.46 -13.99 -7.54
N GLY A 232 12.75 -13.85 -7.76
CA GLY A 232 13.54 -12.72 -7.28
C GLY A 232 13.34 -11.45 -8.14
N PRO A 233 14.17 -10.42 -7.92
CA PRO A 233 14.11 -9.16 -8.67
C PRO A 233 14.23 -9.34 -10.20
N GLU A 234 14.94 -10.36 -10.65
CA GLU A 234 15.12 -10.71 -12.06
C GLU A 234 13.82 -11.02 -12.81
N LEU A 235 12.78 -11.48 -12.08
CA LEU A 235 11.48 -11.74 -12.68
C LEU A 235 10.79 -10.43 -13.17
N ALA A 236 11.05 -9.31 -12.50
CA ALA A 236 10.55 -8.01 -12.93
C ALA A 236 11.14 -7.58 -14.28
N ASP A 237 12.41 -7.90 -14.52
CA ASP A 237 13.08 -7.59 -15.80
C ASP A 237 12.52 -8.45 -16.94
N CYS A 238 12.24 -9.74 -16.69
CA CYS A 238 11.61 -10.61 -17.68
C CYS A 238 10.24 -10.07 -18.12
N LEU A 239 9.44 -9.53 -17.20
CA LEU A 239 8.13 -8.96 -17.52
C LEU A 239 8.21 -7.69 -18.38
N LEU A 240 9.35 -6.96 -18.34
CA LEU A 240 9.60 -5.82 -19.22
C LEU A 240 9.72 -6.24 -20.70
N TYR A 241 10.33 -7.37 -20.96
CA TYR A 241 10.61 -7.85 -22.34
C TYR A 241 9.46 -8.65 -22.94
N THR A 242 8.55 -9.17 -22.10
CA THR A 242 7.41 -10.00 -22.54
C THR A 242 6.09 -9.25 -22.64
N SER A 243 5.99 -8.03 -22.11
CA SER A 243 4.79 -7.19 -22.28
C SER A 243 4.79 -6.59 -23.68
N PRO A 244 3.77 -6.89 -24.54
CA PRO A 244 3.67 -6.26 -25.87
C PRO A 244 3.60 -4.75 -25.70
N SER A 245 4.45 -4.04 -26.46
CA SER A 245 4.44 -2.58 -26.54
C SER A 245 3.04 -2.10 -26.92
N PRO A 246 2.55 -0.97 -26.38
CA PRO A 246 1.30 -0.37 -26.83
C PRO A 246 1.23 -0.09 -28.35
N ARG A 247 2.37 -0.15 -29.07
CA ARG A 247 2.48 0.03 -30.52
C ARG A 247 2.16 -1.21 -31.33
N ASP A 248 2.08 -2.39 -30.70
CA ASP A 248 1.82 -3.67 -31.40
C ASP A 248 0.32 -4.03 -31.45
N ARG A 249 -0.55 -3.11 -31.07
CA ARG A 249 -2.02 -3.22 -31.17
C ARG A 249 -2.58 -2.19 -32.16
N SER A 250 -2.10 -2.21 -33.39
CA SER A 250 -2.73 -1.51 -34.51
C SER A 250 -3.32 -2.51 -35.50
#